data_48a0ad0c77893593f587fe46eea507d4
#
_entry.id   48a0ad0c77893593f587fe46eea507d4
#
_cell.length_a   1.000
_cell.length_b   1.000
_cell.length_c   1.000
_cell.angle_alpha   90.00
_cell.angle_beta   90.00
_cell.angle_gamma   90.00
#
_symmetry.space_group_name_H-M   'P 1'
#
loop_
_entity.id
_entity.type
_entity.pdbx_description
1 polymer ?
#
loop_
_entity_poly.entity_id
_entity_poly.type
_entity_poly.pdbx_seq_one_letter_code
_entity_poly.pdbx_strand_id
1 'polypeptide(L)'
;MIRSPTIRSLSRGLAVLECFRGGRPLTQIEIAQATGLPYPTVWRILMTLMDLGYIETLPVSERYALTARSLILSAGFQDRENMVQRFRAAMDALCREVLWPISLAAPAGHSMVVRYSTHNATTMTFTVYKPGFATPLGQSATGVAYLSALPQEECEHLADGLNLSDAERAILAEQLQNARASGYAAYERSRFNPTPGKLSTIAVPVFHGDAVTGALALSFFANAMPLQQAIERYIPRLRLIAGSAQI
;
A
#
# COMPACT_ATOMS: atom_id res chain seq x y z
N MET A 1 19.09 11.82 -15.77
CA MET A 1 18.82 10.42 -16.23
C MET A 1 17.95 10.47 -17.48
N ILE A 2 18.42 9.92 -18.63
CA ILE A 2 17.61 9.85 -19.85
C ILE A 2 16.49 8.84 -19.57
N ARG A 3 15.23 9.27 -19.52
CA ARG A 3 14.07 8.37 -19.45
C ARG A 3 14.11 7.47 -20.68
N SER A 4 14.35 6.17 -20.49
CA SER A 4 14.19 5.18 -21.55
C SER A 4 12.79 5.27 -22.16
N PRO A 5 12.64 5.15 -23.49
CA PRO A 5 11.33 5.18 -24.12
C PRO A 5 10.43 4.07 -23.57
N THR A 6 9.30 4.45 -22.98
CA THR A 6 8.32 3.50 -22.41
C THR A 6 7.37 3.00 -23.51
N ILE A 7 7.08 1.69 -23.48
CA ILE A 7 6.05 1.10 -24.36
C ILE A 7 4.67 1.44 -23.79
N ARG A 8 4.00 2.43 -24.37
CA ARG A 8 2.70 2.94 -23.89
C ARG A 8 1.62 1.86 -23.77
N SER A 9 1.56 0.92 -24.71
CA SER A 9 0.58 -0.19 -24.66
C SER A 9 0.81 -1.10 -23.46
N LEU A 10 2.06 -1.41 -23.13
CA LEU A 10 2.40 -2.21 -21.96
C LEU A 10 2.03 -1.49 -20.65
N SER A 11 2.41 -0.22 -20.53
CA SER A 11 2.07 0.58 -19.34
C SER A 11 0.55 0.66 -19.12
N ARG A 12 -0.23 0.86 -20.19
CA ARG A 12 -1.70 0.89 -20.12
C ARG A 12 -2.29 -0.47 -19.75
N GLY A 13 -1.75 -1.57 -20.29
CA GLY A 13 -2.16 -2.93 -19.94
C GLY A 13 -1.95 -3.25 -18.47
N LEU A 14 -0.78 -2.91 -17.93
CA LEU A 14 -0.46 -3.05 -16.51
C LEU A 14 -1.38 -2.18 -15.63
N ALA A 15 -1.63 -0.92 -16.00
CA ALA A 15 -2.53 -0.04 -15.27
C ALA A 15 -3.96 -0.60 -15.20
N VAL A 16 -4.46 -1.26 -16.27
CA VAL A 16 -5.77 -1.94 -16.25
C VAL A 16 -5.75 -3.15 -15.30
N LEU A 17 -4.69 -3.97 -15.30
CA LEU A 17 -4.55 -5.09 -14.37
C LEU A 17 -4.51 -4.61 -12.91
N GLU A 18 -3.82 -3.51 -12.63
CA GLU A 18 -3.73 -2.93 -11.29
C GLU A 18 -5.07 -2.43 -10.75
N CYS A 19 -6.06 -2.11 -11.59
CA CYS A 19 -7.40 -1.75 -11.13
C CYS A 19 -8.04 -2.86 -10.29
N PHE A 20 -7.73 -4.12 -10.56
CA PHE A 20 -8.28 -5.29 -9.87
C PHE A 20 -7.64 -5.58 -8.50
N ARG A 21 -6.65 -4.81 -8.06
CA ARG A 21 -5.93 -4.99 -6.77
C ARG A 21 -6.84 -5.08 -5.54
N GLY A 22 -8.05 -4.53 -5.61
CA GLY A 22 -9.05 -4.62 -4.54
C GLY A 22 -9.77 -5.97 -4.45
N GLY A 23 -9.52 -6.89 -5.39
CA GLY A 23 -10.11 -8.24 -5.41
C GLY A 23 -11.59 -8.28 -5.77
N ARG A 24 -12.20 -7.14 -6.16
CA ARG A 24 -13.61 -7.09 -6.63
C ARG A 24 -13.70 -7.07 -8.14
N PRO A 25 -14.73 -7.68 -8.72
CA PRO A 25 -15.02 -7.54 -10.14
C PRO A 25 -15.34 -6.09 -10.53
N LEU A 26 -14.88 -5.65 -11.69
CA LEU A 26 -15.03 -4.29 -12.20
C LEU A 26 -15.74 -4.27 -13.55
N THR A 27 -16.54 -3.24 -13.78
CA THR A 27 -17.07 -2.93 -15.11
C THR A 27 -16.02 -2.20 -15.94
N GLN A 28 -16.17 -2.20 -17.27
CA GLN A 28 -15.32 -1.44 -18.16
C GLN A 28 -15.35 0.07 -17.87
N ILE A 29 -16.51 0.60 -17.44
CA ILE A 29 -16.66 2.02 -17.07
C ILE A 29 -15.83 2.34 -15.83
N GLU A 30 -15.89 1.51 -14.78
CA GLU A 30 -15.10 1.70 -13.57
C GLU A 30 -13.59 1.69 -13.87
N ILE A 31 -13.15 0.80 -14.79
CA ILE A 31 -11.74 0.72 -15.21
C ILE A 31 -11.34 1.96 -16.02
N ALA A 32 -12.20 2.44 -16.94
CA ALA A 32 -11.94 3.65 -17.72
C ALA A 32 -11.80 4.88 -16.81
N GLN A 33 -12.68 5.02 -15.83
CA GLN A 33 -12.60 6.09 -14.83
C GLN A 33 -11.33 6.01 -13.97
N ALA A 34 -10.97 4.81 -13.51
CA ALA A 34 -9.80 4.60 -12.66
C ALA A 34 -8.47 4.84 -13.39
N THR A 35 -8.40 4.51 -14.69
CA THR A 35 -7.18 4.64 -15.51
C THR A 35 -7.08 5.95 -16.28
N GLY A 36 -8.18 6.69 -16.43
CA GLY A 36 -8.28 7.85 -17.33
C GLY A 36 -8.15 7.50 -18.82
N LEU A 37 -8.24 6.20 -19.17
CA LEU A 37 -8.13 5.75 -20.56
C LEU A 37 -9.47 5.85 -21.30
N PRO A 38 -9.44 6.18 -22.62
CA PRO A 38 -10.65 6.11 -23.43
C PRO A 38 -11.30 4.74 -23.44
N TYR A 39 -12.62 4.69 -23.39
CA TYR A 39 -13.41 3.46 -23.36
C TYR A 39 -13.01 2.40 -24.42
N PRO A 40 -12.81 2.79 -25.71
CA PRO A 40 -12.35 1.81 -26.73
C PRO A 40 -10.95 1.25 -26.44
N THR A 41 -10.08 2.04 -25.79
CA THR A 41 -8.74 1.58 -25.41
C THR A 41 -8.82 0.55 -24.29
N VAL A 42 -9.64 0.80 -23.26
CA VAL A 42 -9.88 -0.15 -22.17
C VAL A 42 -10.47 -1.45 -22.72
N TRP A 43 -11.46 -1.36 -23.62
CA TRP A 43 -12.05 -2.54 -24.25
C TRP A 43 -11.01 -3.44 -24.94
N ARG A 44 -10.15 -2.83 -25.78
CA ARG A 44 -9.08 -3.57 -26.47
C ARG A 44 -8.11 -4.25 -25.52
N ILE A 45 -7.76 -3.57 -24.41
CA ILE A 45 -6.86 -4.14 -23.38
C ILE A 45 -7.56 -5.31 -22.69
N LEU A 46 -8.85 -5.15 -22.32
CA LEU A 46 -9.63 -6.22 -21.68
C LEU A 46 -9.74 -7.45 -22.60
N MET A 47 -10.02 -7.27 -23.88
CA MET A 47 -10.05 -8.38 -24.84
C MET A 47 -8.70 -9.10 -24.90
N THR A 48 -7.60 -8.36 -24.97
CA THR A 48 -6.25 -8.94 -24.96
C THR A 48 -5.97 -9.72 -23.67
N LEU A 49 -6.34 -9.16 -22.51
CA LEU A 49 -6.13 -9.82 -21.22
C LEU A 49 -7.01 -11.07 -21.04
N MET A 50 -8.21 -11.08 -21.63
CA MET A 50 -9.08 -12.26 -21.68
C MET A 50 -8.49 -13.33 -22.58
N ASP A 51 -8.05 -12.98 -23.78
CA ASP A 51 -7.38 -13.89 -24.71
C ASP A 51 -6.14 -14.54 -24.09
N LEU A 52 -5.38 -13.74 -23.34
CA LEU A 52 -4.24 -14.22 -22.56
C LEU A 52 -4.64 -14.98 -21.28
N GLY A 53 -5.91 -15.02 -20.90
CA GLY A 53 -6.42 -15.74 -19.75
C GLY A 53 -6.14 -15.10 -18.39
N TYR A 54 -5.74 -13.82 -18.33
CA TYR A 54 -5.52 -13.11 -17.06
C TYR A 54 -6.79 -12.64 -16.39
N ILE A 55 -7.82 -12.34 -17.18
CA ILE A 55 -9.14 -11.94 -16.70
C ILE A 55 -10.23 -12.79 -17.35
N GLU A 56 -11.39 -12.80 -16.73
CA GLU A 56 -12.61 -13.42 -17.24
C GLU A 56 -13.81 -12.50 -17.06
N THR A 57 -14.87 -12.70 -17.83
CA THR A 57 -16.17 -12.06 -17.60
C THR A 57 -17.02 -12.92 -16.69
N LEU A 58 -17.69 -12.27 -15.72
CA LEU A 58 -18.66 -12.98 -14.88
C LEU A 58 -20.01 -13.07 -15.61
N PRO A 59 -20.61 -14.29 -15.69
CA PRO A 59 -21.76 -14.58 -16.58
C PRO A 59 -23.01 -13.71 -16.37
N VAL A 60 -23.16 -13.09 -15.20
CA VAL A 60 -24.44 -12.41 -14.82
C VAL A 60 -24.31 -10.88 -14.73
N SER A 61 -23.10 -10.31 -14.80
CA SER A 61 -22.92 -8.93 -14.37
C SER A 61 -22.11 -8.02 -15.30
N GLU A 62 -21.73 -8.49 -16.48
CA GLU A 62 -20.83 -7.75 -17.40
C GLU A 62 -19.57 -7.18 -16.70
N ARG A 63 -19.14 -7.83 -15.62
CA ARG A 63 -17.97 -7.46 -14.83
C ARG A 63 -16.82 -8.38 -15.18
N TYR A 64 -15.63 -7.81 -15.12
CA TYR A 64 -14.37 -8.51 -15.30
C TYR A 64 -13.76 -8.85 -13.95
N ALA A 65 -13.13 -10.02 -13.84
CA ALA A 65 -12.40 -10.48 -12.67
C ALA A 65 -11.04 -11.06 -13.06
N LEU A 66 -10.07 -11.04 -12.14
CA LEU A 66 -8.80 -11.74 -12.34
C LEU A 66 -9.02 -13.25 -12.25
N THR A 67 -8.35 -14.00 -13.13
CA THR A 67 -8.25 -15.45 -13.04
C THR A 67 -7.05 -15.86 -12.16
N ALA A 68 -6.95 -17.16 -11.84
CA ALA A 68 -5.80 -17.74 -11.16
C ALA A 68 -4.47 -17.54 -11.94
N ARG A 69 -4.52 -17.29 -13.25
CA ARG A 69 -3.31 -16.99 -14.05
C ARG A 69 -2.55 -15.77 -13.57
N SER A 70 -3.22 -14.79 -12.97
CA SER A 70 -2.57 -13.61 -12.38
C SER A 70 -1.58 -13.96 -11.26
N LEU A 71 -1.73 -15.13 -10.58
CA LEU A 71 -0.81 -15.60 -9.56
C LEU A 71 0.58 -15.92 -10.11
N ILE A 72 0.70 -16.25 -11.42
CA ILE A 72 1.97 -16.52 -12.07
C ILE A 72 2.91 -15.30 -12.00
N LEU A 73 2.35 -14.08 -12.06
CA LEU A 73 3.13 -12.85 -11.98
C LEU A 73 3.82 -12.67 -10.62
N SER A 74 3.24 -13.22 -9.56
CA SER A 74 3.81 -13.18 -8.22
C SER A 74 4.63 -14.40 -7.84
N ALA A 75 4.54 -15.51 -8.60
CA ALA A 75 5.20 -16.77 -8.27
C ALA A 75 6.74 -16.66 -8.27
N GLY A 76 7.29 -15.80 -9.12
CA GLY A 76 8.74 -15.52 -9.17
C GLY A 76 9.22 -14.50 -8.13
N PHE A 77 8.30 -13.90 -7.38
CA PHE A 77 8.66 -12.92 -6.37
C PHE A 77 9.28 -13.62 -5.15
N GLN A 78 10.53 -13.31 -4.87
CA GLN A 78 11.26 -13.82 -3.70
C GLN A 78 11.39 -12.71 -2.66
N ASP A 79 10.97 -12.99 -1.44
CA ASP A 79 11.22 -12.12 -0.27
C ASP A 79 12.65 -12.34 0.23
N ARG A 80 13.63 -11.72 -0.47
CA ARG A 80 15.07 -11.92 -0.21
C ARG A 80 15.48 -11.58 1.21
N GLU A 81 14.73 -10.71 1.88
CA GLU A 81 15.02 -10.26 3.24
C GLU A 81 14.23 -11.05 4.30
N ASN A 82 13.44 -12.05 3.88
CA ASN A 82 12.54 -12.79 4.77
C ASN A 82 11.66 -11.86 5.63
N MET A 83 11.34 -10.69 5.08
CA MET A 83 10.64 -9.61 5.80
C MET A 83 9.36 -10.12 6.47
N VAL A 84 8.55 -10.91 5.76
CA VAL A 84 7.30 -11.44 6.32
C VAL A 84 7.58 -12.40 7.48
N GLN A 85 8.54 -13.31 7.35
CA GLN A 85 8.87 -14.28 8.42
C GLN A 85 9.36 -13.59 9.69
N ARG A 86 10.14 -12.52 9.55
CA ARG A 86 10.71 -11.76 10.68
C ARG A 86 9.63 -11.11 11.55
N PHE A 87 8.56 -10.60 10.94
CA PHE A 87 7.58 -9.77 11.64
C PHE A 87 6.25 -10.48 11.92
N ARG A 88 5.91 -11.53 11.18
CA ARG A 88 4.60 -12.19 11.20
C ARG A 88 4.15 -12.58 12.62
N ALA A 89 4.97 -13.32 13.36
CA ALA A 89 4.58 -13.84 14.67
C ALA A 89 4.28 -12.70 15.67
N ALA A 90 5.10 -11.65 15.67
CA ALA A 90 4.92 -10.49 16.55
C ALA A 90 3.70 -9.65 16.14
N MET A 91 3.45 -9.47 14.84
CA MET A 91 2.26 -8.80 14.33
C MET A 91 0.99 -9.55 14.71
N ASP A 92 0.97 -10.88 14.54
CA ASP A 92 -0.16 -11.73 14.91
C ASP A 92 -0.44 -11.68 16.42
N ALA A 93 0.61 -11.70 17.24
CA ALA A 93 0.48 -11.59 18.70
C ALA A 93 -0.10 -10.23 19.11
N LEU A 94 0.42 -9.13 18.57
CA LEU A 94 -0.09 -7.81 18.86
C LEU A 94 -1.54 -7.65 18.37
N CYS A 95 -1.88 -8.12 17.16
CA CYS A 95 -3.24 -8.05 16.66
C CYS A 95 -4.25 -8.81 17.54
N ARG A 96 -3.90 -10.01 18.05
CA ARG A 96 -4.77 -10.76 18.97
C ARG A 96 -5.04 -10.01 20.27
N GLU A 97 -4.06 -9.24 20.75
CA GLU A 97 -4.19 -8.50 22.00
C GLU A 97 -5.00 -7.20 21.82
N VAL A 98 -4.71 -6.44 20.77
CA VAL A 98 -5.30 -5.10 20.58
C VAL A 98 -6.50 -5.09 19.66
N LEU A 99 -6.72 -6.16 18.91
CA LEU A 99 -7.78 -6.38 17.92
C LEU A 99 -7.71 -5.46 16.70
N TRP A 100 -6.83 -4.44 16.68
CA TRP A 100 -6.61 -3.60 15.52
C TRP A 100 -5.72 -4.30 14.49
N PRO A 101 -6.04 -4.20 13.18
CA PRO A 101 -5.23 -4.81 12.14
C PRO A 101 -3.88 -4.10 11.99
N ILE A 102 -2.86 -4.91 11.72
CA ILE A 102 -1.49 -4.48 11.48
C ILE A 102 -1.08 -4.90 10.08
N SER A 103 -0.40 -4.03 9.36
CA SER A 103 0.12 -4.29 8.02
C SER A 103 1.62 -4.05 7.97
N LEU A 104 2.32 -4.91 7.26
CA LEU A 104 3.70 -4.74 6.84
C LEU A 104 3.71 -4.39 5.36
N ALA A 105 4.28 -3.27 4.99
CA ALA A 105 4.37 -2.80 3.61
C ALA A 105 5.81 -2.49 3.23
N ALA A 106 6.15 -2.75 1.96
CA ALA A 106 7.44 -2.44 1.38
C ALA A 106 7.27 -1.53 0.15
N PRO A 107 8.27 -0.70 -0.20
CA PRO A 107 8.20 0.18 -1.35
C PRO A 107 8.22 -0.63 -2.66
N ALA A 108 7.43 -0.18 -3.63
CA ALA A 108 7.44 -0.68 -5.00
C ALA A 108 7.07 0.46 -5.96
N GLY A 109 8.06 1.03 -6.63
CA GLY A 109 7.88 2.24 -7.44
C GLY A 109 7.34 3.40 -6.59
N HIS A 110 6.22 3.97 -7.01
CA HIS A 110 5.58 5.09 -6.30
C HIS A 110 4.51 4.67 -5.28
N SER A 111 4.57 3.42 -4.81
CA SER A 111 3.59 2.86 -3.88
C SER A 111 4.27 2.09 -2.74
N MET A 112 3.55 1.99 -1.62
CA MET A 112 3.81 1.00 -0.58
C MET A 112 2.90 -0.20 -0.80
N VAL A 113 3.48 -1.38 -0.97
CA VAL A 113 2.75 -2.63 -1.23
C VAL A 113 2.71 -3.49 0.03
N VAL A 114 1.51 -3.85 0.46
CA VAL A 114 1.30 -4.74 1.61
C VAL A 114 1.91 -6.11 1.31
N ARG A 115 2.80 -6.56 2.18
CA ARG A 115 3.48 -7.85 2.12
C ARG A 115 2.84 -8.87 3.08
N TYR A 116 2.40 -8.40 4.21
CA TYR A 116 1.67 -9.17 5.21
C TYR A 116 0.66 -8.28 5.94
N SER A 117 -0.43 -8.89 6.39
CA SER A 117 -1.49 -8.18 7.10
C SER A 117 -2.28 -9.11 7.99
N THR A 118 -2.64 -8.62 9.17
CA THR A 118 -3.50 -9.32 10.13
C THR A 118 -4.99 -9.00 9.98
N HIS A 119 -5.40 -8.33 8.90
CA HIS A 119 -6.80 -7.93 8.68
C HIS A 119 -7.78 -9.12 8.66
N ASN A 120 -7.33 -10.31 8.24
CA ASN A 120 -8.14 -11.52 8.27
C ASN A 120 -8.28 -12.14 9.68
N ALA A 121 -7.48 -11.68 10.65
CA ALA A 121 -7.45 -12.20 12.02
C ALA A 121 -8.29 -11.34 12.97
N THR A 122 -8.96 -10.29 12.50
CA THR A 122 -9.78 -9.39 13.31
C THR A 122 -11.03 -8.94 12.57
N THR A 123 -12.08 -8.65 13.34
CA THR A 123 -13.31 -8.02 12.82
C THR A 123 -13.28 -6.49 12.94
N MET A 124 -12.23 -5.91 13.54
CA MET A 124 -12.09 -4.47 13.75
C MET A 124 -11.51 -3.79 12.50
N THR A 125 -12.10 -4.07 11.35
CA THR A 125 -11.74 -3.49 10.08
C THR A 125 -12.94 -3.43 9.13
N PHE A 126 -12.98 -2.42 8.25
CA PHE A 126 -13.97 -2.33 7.16
C PHE A 126 -13.52 -3.04 5.88
N THR A 127 -12.21 -3.24 5.74
CA THR A 127 -11.61 -3.76 4.50
C THR A 127 -10.41 -4.61 4.82
N VAL A 128 -10.28 -5.73 4.14
CA VAL A 128 -9.14 -6.61 4.28
C VAL A 128 -8.03 -6.17 3.31
N TYR A 129 -6.93 -5.68 3.84
CA TYR A 129 -5.73 -5.42 3.05
C TYR A 129 -4.95 -6.71 2.86
N LYS A 130 -5.09 -7.29 1.68
CA LYS A 130 -4.34 -8.51 1.30
C LYS A 130 -2.93 -8.14 0.82
N PRO A 131 -1.98 -9.09 0.84
CA PRO A 131 -0.72 -8.93 0.13
C PRO A 131 -0.95 -8.49 -1.32
N GLY A 132 -0.18 -7.51 -1.79
CA GLY A 132 -0.38 -6.84 -3.08
C GLY A 132 -1.26 -5.59 -3.03
N PHE A 133 -1.98 -5.31 -1.94
CA PHE A 133 -2.67 -4.04 -1.79
C PHE A 133 -1.65 -2.90 -1.74
N ALA A 134 -1.88 -1.86 -2.53
CA ALA A 134 -0.94 -0.74 -2.67
C ALA A 134 -1.56 0.57 -2.19
N THR A 135 -0.76 1.36 -1.48
CA THR A 135 -1.09 2.75 -1.09
C THR A 135 -0.07 3.72 -1.67
N PRO A 136 -0.45 4.97 -1.98
CA PRO A 136 0.49 5.95 -2.53
C PRO A 136 1.65 6.22 -1.57
N LEU A 137 2.88 6.28 -2.11
CA LEU A 137 4.10 6.47 -1.31
C LEU A 137 4.08 7.81 -0.57
N GLY A 138 3.69 8.91 -1.22
CA GLY A 138 3.68 10.26 -0.63
C GLY A 138 2.42 10.63 0.15
N GLN A 139 1.41 9.75 0.23
CA GLN A 139 0.09 10.10 0.76
C GLN A 139 -0.47 9.05 1.73
N SER A 140 0.37 8.15 2.24
CA SER A 140 0.00 7.12 3.20
C SER A 140 0.93 7.13 4.41
N ALA A 141 0.44 6.71 5.58
CA ALA A 141 1.25 6.62 6.78
C ALA A 141 2.48 5.71 6.59
N THR A 142 2.31 4.57 5.91
CA THR A 142 3.43 3.66 5.60
C THR A 142 4.46 4.32 4.69
N GLY A 143 4.01 5.08 3.68
CA GLY A 143 4.91 5.76 2.76
C GLY A 143 5.67 6.89 3.41
N VAL A 144 5.01 7.71 4.23
CA VAL A 144 5.68 8.79 4.97
C VAL A 144 6.66 8.23 6.00
N ALA A 145 6.28 7.15 6.73
CA ALA A 145 7.20 6.49 7.66
C ALA A 145 8.45 5.94 6.94
N TYR A 146 8.29 5.33 5.76
CA TYR A 146 9.39 4.86 4.95
C TYR A 146 10.27 6.03 4.45
N LEU A 147 9.67 7.04 3.79
CA LEU A 147 10.39 8.17 3.22
C LEU A 147 11.13 8.99 4.28
N SER A 148 10.54 9.14 5.47
CA SER A 148 11.17 9.91 6.56
C SER A 148 12.44 9.26 7.10
N ALA A 149 12.59 7.94 6.95
CA ALA A 149 13.74 7.16 7.40
C ALA A 149 14.84 7.02 6.34
N LEU A 150 14.60 7.46 5.11
CA LEU A 150 15.62 7.50 4.05
C LEU A 150 16.63 8.64 4.27
N PRO A 151 17.86 8.50 3.76
CA PRO A 151 18.76 9.63 3.58
C PRO A 151 18.08 10.78 2.83
N GLN A 152 18.46 12.03 3.16
CA GLN A 152 17.79 13.23 2.65
C GLN A 152 17.72 13.25 1.11
N GLU A 153 18.84 13.02 0.45
CA GLU A 153 18.93 13.03 -1.02
C GLU A 153 18.06 11.97 -1.70
N GLU A 154 18.00 10.77 -1.11
CA GLU A 154 17.20 9.67 -1.63
C GLU A 154 15.70 9.95 -1.45
N CYS A 155 15.31 10.49 -0.29
CA CYS A 155 13.94 10.92 -0.02
C CYS A 155 13.48 11.99 -1.01
N GLU A 156 14.30 13.03 -1.24
CA GLU A 156 14.00 14.10 -2.19
C GLU A 156 13.87 13.58 -3.62
N HIS A 157 14.82 12.73 -4.04
CA HIS A 157 14.75 12.12 -5.38
C HIS A 157 13.47 11.32 -5.61
N LEU A 158 13.04 10.52 -4.62
CA LEU A 158 11.80 9.75 -4.70
C LEU A 158 10.57 10.68 -4.67
N ALA A 159 10.55 11.67 -3.78
CA ALA A 159 9.45 12.61 -3.65
C ALA A 159 9.23 13.44 -4.94
N ASP A 160 10.31 13.87 -5.60
CA ASP A 160 10.25 14.59 -6.88
C ASP A 160 9.68 13.72 -8.01
N GLY A 161 9.91 12.41 -7.97
CA GLY A 161 9.34 11.46 -8.91
C GLY A 161 7.84 11.23 -8.74
N LEU A 162 7.25 11.63 -7.61
CA LEU A 162 5.82 11.48 -7.37
C LEU A 162 5.01 12.53 -8.13
N ASN A 163 3.91 12.08 -8.74
CA ASN A 163 2.99 12.96 -9.43
C ASN A 163 2.03 13.63 -8.44
N LEU A 164 2.54 14.59 -7.67
CA LEU A 164 1.81 15.35 -6.65
C LEU A 164 1.60 16.79 -7.11
N SER A 165 0.44 17.36 -6.79
CA SER A 165 0.18 18.79 -6.88
C SER A 165 1.02 19.56 -5.85
N ASP A 166 1.15 20.89 -6.03
CA ASP A 166 1.91 21.74 -5.11
C ASP A 166 1.35 21.66 -3.67
N ALA A 167 0.03 21.61 -3.53
CA ALA A 167 -0.61 21.44 -2.24
C ALA A 167 -0.28 20.09 -1.57
N GLU A 168 -0.27 18.99 -2.35
CA GLU A 168 0.09 17.67 -1.85
C GLU A 168 1.59 17.58 -1.50
N ARG A 169 2.46 18.26 -2.25
CA ARG A 169 3.89 18.39 -1.93
C ARG A 169 4.11 19.12 -0.61
N ALA A 170 3.40 20.21 -0.38
CA ALA A 170 3.49 20.95 0.88
C ALA A 170 3.04 20.09 2.07
N ILE A 171 1.94 19.36 1.93
CA ILE A 171 1.48 18.41 2.96
C ILE A 171 2.51 17.31 3.20
N LEU A 172 3.08 16.73 2.13
CA LEU A 172 4.11 15.70 2.27
C LEU A 172 5.34 16.22 2.99
N ALA A 173 5.81 17.44 2.67
CA ALA A 173 6.97 18.06 3.32
C ALA A 173 6.74 18.24 4.83
N GLU A 174 5.58 18.74 5.24
CA GLU A 174 5.20 18.86 6.65
C GLU A 174 5.15 17.50 7.35
N GLN A 175 4.53 16.50 6.71
CA GLN A 175 4.43 15.15 7.25
C GLN A 175 5.81 14.48 7.41
N LEU A 176 6.72 14.68 6.46
CA LEU A 176 8.10 14.18 6.54
C LEU A 176 8.88 14.85 7.68
N GLN A 177 8.74 16.16 7.85
CA GLN A 177 9.37 16.86 8.95
C GLN A 177 8.90 16.33 10.31
N ASN A 178 7.58 16.18 10.47
CA ASN A 178 6.99 15.63 11.69
C ASN A 178 7.43 14.18 11.93
N ALA A 179 7.46 13.35 10.89
CA ALA A 179 7.85 11.95 11.00
C ALA A 179 9.34 11.78 11.34
N ARG A 180 10.22 12.63 10.80
CA ARG A 180 11.65 12.65 11.16
C ARG A 180 11.87 13.04 12.63
N ALA A 181 11.15 14.04 13.11
CA ALA A 181 11.25 14.49 14.49
C ALA A 181 10.73 13.46 15.50
N SER A 182 9.63 12.77 15.16
CA SER A 182 8.94 11.83 16.06
C SER A 182 9.36 10.37 15.87
N GLY A 183 9.89 10.00 14.68
CA GLY A 183 10.24 8.63 14.30
C GLY A 183 9.01 7.74 13.99
N TYR A 184 7.88 8.34 13.65
CA TYR A 184 6.68 7.66 13.17
C TYR A 184 5.86 8.58 12.27
N ALA A 185 4.98 8.02 11.46
CA ALA A 185 3.98 8.76 10.70
C ALA A 185 2.57 8.46 11.21
N ALA A 186 1.70 9.46 11.16
CA ALA A 186 0.32 9.32 11.59
C ALA A 186 -0.62 10.07 10.63
N TYR A 187 -1.69 9.39 10.22
CA TYR A 187 -2.73 9.94 9.38
C TYR A 187 -4.09 9.79 10.06
N GLU A 188 -4.66 10.91 10.44
CA GLU A 188 -6.03 10.93 10.89
C GLU A 188 -6.97 10.86 9.69
N ARG A 189 -8.00 9.99 9.78
CA ARG A 189 -9.03 9.85 8.74
C ARG A 189 -8.46 9.70 7.32
N SER A 190 -7.58 8.72 7.15
CA SER A 190 -6.92 8.41 5.87
C SER A 190 -7.90 8.40 4.69
N ARG A 191 -7.52 9.07 3.59
CA ARG A 191 -8.35 9.22 2.39
C ARG A 191 -8.06 8.16 1.33
N PHE A 192 -6.86 7.58 1.34
CA PHE A 192 -6.36 6.65 0.32
C PHE A 192 -6.58 5.19 0.71
N ASN A 193 -7.79 4.86 1.11
CA ASN A 193 -8.22 3.51 1.41
C ASN A 193 -9.66 3.31 0.90
N PRO A 194 -10.16 2.06 0.80
CA PRO A 194 -11.52 1.76 0.33
C PRO A 194 -12.66 2.37 1.17
N THR A 195 -12.34 2.88 2.35
CA THR A 195 -13.27 3.55 3.26
C THR A 195 -12.76 4.93 3.69
N PRO A 196 -12.71 5.91 2.76
CA PRO A 196 -12.12 7.22 3.02
C PRO A 196 -12.72 7.90 4.28
N GLY A 197 -11.85 8.44 5.12
CA GLY A 197 -12.23 9.17 6.32
C GLY A 197 -12.70 8.32 7.51
N LYS A 198 -12.84 7.00 7.37
CA LYS A 198 -13.32 6.12 8.46
C LYS A 198 -12.19 5.51 9.29
N LEU A 199 -10.99 5.41 8.73
CA LEU A 199 -9.82 4.82 9.38
C LEU A 199 -8.74 5.88 9.62
N SER A 200 -8.11 5.82 10.79
CA SER A 200 -6.84 6.46 11.09
C SER A 200 -5.73 5.40 11.09
N THR A 201 -4.51 5.81 10.76
CA THR A 201 -3.37 4.91 10.65
C THR A 201 -2.14 5.53 11.24
N ILE A 202 -1.40 4.78 12.05
CA ILE A 202 -0.07 5.11 12.55
C ILE A 202 0.93 4.10 11.99
N ALA A 203 2.16 4.55 11.69
CA ALA A 203 3.17 3.70 11.09
C ALA A 203 4.59 4.04 11.59
N VAL A 204 5.43 3.03 11.66
CA VAL A 204 6.86 3.15 11.98
C VAL A 204 7.69 2.54 10.86
N PRO A 205 8.89 3.07 10.57
CA PRO A 205 9.79 2.47 9.59
C PRO A 205 10.33 1.13 10.08
N VAL A 206 10.67 0.27 9.13
CA VAL A 206 11.27 -1.05 9.35
C VAL A 206 12.62 -1.09 8.64
N PHE A 207 13.62 -1.61 9.35
CA PHE A 207 15.00 -1.67 8.88
C PHE A 207 15.49 -3.11 8.71
N HIS A 208 16.46 -3.27 7.83
CA HIS A 208 17.33 -4.42 7.71
C HIS A 208 18.79 -3.93 7.75
N GLY A 209 19.49 -4.17 8.86
CA GLY A 209 20.71 -3.41 9.15
C GLY A 209 20.42 -1.90 9.22
N ASP A 210 21.22 -1.11 8.52
CA ASP A 210 21.05 0.35 8.45
C ASP A 210 20.07 0.80 7.35
N ALA A 211 19.62 -0.11 6.48
CA ALA A 211 18.74 0.22 5.37
C ALA A 211 17.27 0.14 5.77
N VAL A 212 16.49 1.20 5.51
CA VAL A 212 15.03 1.15 5.64
C VAL A 212 14.45 0.31 4.51
N THR A 213 13.66 -0.72 4.83
CA THR A 213 13.12 -1.68 3.86
C THR A 213 11.60 -1.65 3.74
N GLY A 214 10.93 -0.95 4.66
CA GLY A 214 9.48 -0.84 4.65
C GLY A 214 8.91 -0.09 5.84
N ALA A 215 7.65 -0.38 6.16
CA ALA A 215 6.97 0.19 7.32
C ALA A 215 5.95 -0.80 7.90
N LEU A 216 5.80 -0.78 9.23
CA LEU A 216 4.72 -1.39 9.98
C LEU A 216 3.66 -0.35 10.26
N ALA A 217 2.39 -0.67 10.02
CA ALA A 217 1.27 0.21 10.29
C ALA A 217 0.17 -0.49 11.09
N LEU A 218 -0.46 0.24 11.99
CA LEU A 218 -1.68 -0.15 12.70
C LEU A 218 -2.79 0.79 12.25
N SER A 219 -3.92 0.21 11.81
CA SER A 219 -5.11 0.97 11.40
C SER A 219 -6.24 0.76 12.41
N PHE A 220 -7.01 1.80 12.67
CA PHE A 220 -8.12 1.76 13.62
C PHE A 220 -9.26 2.67 13.16
N PHE A 221 -10.47 2.44 13.69
CA PHE A 221 -11.61 3.29 13.38
C PHE A 221 -11.41 4.68 13.96
N ALA A 222 -11.48 5.71 13.13
CA ALA A 222 -11.25 7.10 13.52
C ALA A 222 -12.21 7.60 14.62
N ASN A 223 -13.39 6.99 14.72
CA ASN A 223 -14.38 7.33 15.75
C ASN A 223 -14.24 6.49 17.03
N ALA A 224 -13.39 5.45 17.04
CA ALA A 224 -13.24 4.59 18.20
C ALA A 224 -12.20 5.12 19.20
N MET A 225 -11.24 5.90 18.72
CA MET A 225 -10.12 6.38 19.52
C MET A 225 -9.51 7.65 18.90
N PRO A 226 -9.17 8.68 19.71
CA PRO A 226 -8.40 9.83 19.25
C PRO A 226 -7.01 9.40 18.73
N LEU A 227 -6.49 10.08 17.69
CA LEU A 227 -5.20 9.78 17.11
C LEU A 227 -4.07 9.85 18.16
N GLN A 228 -4.08 10.85 19.02
CA GLN A 228 -3.07 11.03 20.06
C GLN A 228 -3.02 9.83 21.04
N GLN A 229 -4.17 9.31 21.44
CA GLN A 229 -4.25 8.12 22.30
C GLN A 229 -3.70 6.88 21.59
N ALA A 230 -3.95 6.72 20.28
CA ALA A 230 -3.39 5.63 19.50
C ALA A 230 -1.86 5.72 19.41
N ILE A 231 -1.33 6.92 19.21
CA ILE A 231 0.12 7.17 19.18
C ILE A 231 0.75 6.76 20.50
N GLU A 232 0.26 7.27 21.63
CA GLU A 232 0.81 6.98 22.95
C GLU A 232 0.76 5.47 23.30
N ARG A 233 -0.32 4.81 22.91
CA ARG A 233 -0.55 3.41 23.26
C ARG A 233 0.19 2.43 22.35
N TYR A 234 0.26 2.70 21.03
CA TYR A 234 0.66 1.69 20.05
C TYR A 234 1.98 1.97 19.34
N ILE A 235 2.46 3.22 19.24
CA ILE A 235 3.77 3.50 18.65
C ILE A 235 4.91 2.78 19.40
N PRO A 236 4.99 2.77 20.74
CA PRO A 236 6.03 2.02 21.43
C PRO A 236 6.02 0.54 21.09
N ARG A 237 4.84 -0.05 20.91
CA ARG A 237 4.66 -1.47 20.59
C ARG A 237 5.06 -1.78 19.15
N LEU A 238 4.70 -0.93 18.20
CA LEU A 238 5.13 -1.07 16.81
C LEU A 238 6.65 -0.94 16.69
N ARG A 239 7.28 -0.02 17.43
CA ARG A 239 8.73 0.13 17.48
C ARG A 239 9.43 -1.09 18.06
N LEU A 240 8.86 -1.70 19.11
CA LEU A 240 9.39 -2.94 19.66
C LEU A 240 9.41 -4.06 18.61
N ILE A 241 8.33 -4.21 17.85
CA ILE A 241 8.26 -5.18 16.77
C ILE A 241 9.29 -4.83 15.68
N ALA A 242 9.34 -3.56 15.24
CA ALA A 242 10.26 -3.11 14.21
C ALA A 242 11.74 -3.30 14.60
N GLY A 243 12.08 -3.10 15.88
CA GLY A 243 13.43 -3.28 16.43
C GLY A 243 13.81 -4.71 16.75
N SER A 244 12.86 -5.57 17.13
CA SER A 244 13.15 -6.97 17.52
C SER A 244 13.62 -7.85 16.36
N ALA A 245 13.51 -7.39 15.14
CA ALA A 245 13.94 -8.10 13.94
C ALA A 245 15.32 -7.65 13.41
N GLN A 246 16.07 -6.89 14.21
CA GLN A 246 17.43 -6.42 13.85
C GLN A 246 18.54 -7.40 14.30
N ILE A 247 18.18 -8.60 14.82
CA ILE A 247 19.14 -9.61 15.27
C ILE A 247 19.31 -10.70 14.20
#